data_b8a89a4ddc14ee244370cbc49e77ea6e
#
_entry.id   b8a89a4ddc14ee244370cbc49e77ea6e
#
_cell.length_a   1.000
_cell.length_b   1.000
_cell.length_c   1.000
_cell.angle_alpha   90.00
_cell.angle_beta   90.00
_cell.angle_gamma   90.00
#
_symmetry.space_group_name_H-M   'P 1'
#
loop_
_entity.id
_entity.type
_entity.pdbx_description
1 polymer ?
#
loop_
_entity_poly.entity_id
_entity_poly.type
_entity_poly.pdbx_seq_one_letter_code
_entity_poly.pdbx_strand_id
1 'polypeptide(L)'
;MQDRELGNSGLIVSALGLGCMGMSEFYGEASDTESIATIHRAIDLGVTFLDTADMYGVGANEELVGSAIADRRDRVVLATKFGSVRGPQGEFMGVDGTPAYVKAACERSLVRLDVETIDLYYQHRVDPKVPIEETVGAMSELVTVGKVRYLGLSEASAATIRKASEIHPIAALQTEYSLWTRDVEDEILPTVRELGIGFVAYSPLGRGFLTGAFSTRADLSETDARRNHPRFSDEHFASNLALVETVREIAKAKNVTPSQIALAWVLSRGEDIVPIPGTKRVRYLEENAHSLEVSLSEDDLAKIEAAFPYGAAAGTRYPEASMAAVNR
;
A
#
# COMPACT_ATOMS: atom_id res chain seq x y z
N MET A 1 -14.90 -12.89 -4.69
CA MET A 1 -14.02 -11.73 -4.84
C MET A 1 -14.12 -11.27 -6.28
N GLN A 2 -14.16 -9.95 -6.54
CA GLN A 2 -14.09 -9.41 -7.90
C GLN A 2 -12.62 -9.22 -8.27
N ASP A 3 -12.32 -9.30 -9.56
CA ASP A 3 -10.99 -9.01 -10.09
C ASP A 3 -10.98 -7.63 -10.75
N ARG A 4 -9.80 -6.97 -10.74
CA ARG A 4 -9.54 -5.71 -11.43
C ARG A 4 -8.27 -5.83 -12.25
N GLU A 5 -8.25 -5.19 -13.41
CA GLU A 5 -7.04 -5.01 -14.17
C GLU A 5 -6.29 -3.77 -13.65
N LEU A 6 -4.99 -3.88 -13.42
CA LEU A 6 -4.16 -2.72 -13.08
C LEU A 6 -3.88 -1.90 -14.34
N GLY A 7 -4.72 -0.89 -14.54
CA GLY A 7 -4.69 -0.05 -15.74
C GLY A 7 -4.96 -0.86 -17.02
N ASN A 8 -4.11 -0.67 -18.01
CA ASN A 8 -4.15 -1.38 -19.30
C ASN A 8 -2.98 -2.39 -19.43
N SER A 9 -2.45 -2.86 -18.31
CA SER A 9 -1.22 -3.66 -18.28
C SER A 9 -1.43 -5.14 -18.60
N GLY A 10 -2.67 -5.64 -18.51
CA GLY A 10 -2.99 -7.06 -18.54
C GLY A 10 -2.78 -7.77 -17.19
N LEU A 11 -2.30 -7.08 -16.17
CA LEU A 11 -2.13 -7.64 -14.84
C LEU A 11 -3.47 -7.62 -14.08
N ILE A 12 -4.05 -8.79 -13.93
CA ILE A 12 -5.31 -8.98 -13.19
C ILE A 12 -4.99 -9.28 -11.72
N VAL A 13 -5.63 -8.56 -10.81
CA VAL A 13 -5.49 -8.72 -9.35
C VAL A 13 -6.87 -8.77 -8.69
N SER A 14 -6.96 -9.28 -7.47
CA SER A 14 -8.18 -9.14 -6.67
C SER A 14 -8.47 -7.65 -6.40
N ALA A 15 -9.73 -7.24 -6.42
CA ALA A 15 -10.16 -5.85 -6.22
C ALA A 15 -9.74 -5.26 -4.86
N LEU A 16 -9.39 -6.10 -3.90
CA LEU A 16 -8.75 -5.80 -2.64
C LEU A 16 -7.48 -6.64 -2.51
N GLY A 17 -6.34 -6.02 -2.20
CA GLY A 17 -5.11 -6.74 -1.89
C GLY A 17 -4.84 -6.81 -0.38
N LEU A 18 -3.78 -7.50 0.01
CA LEU A 18 -3.30 -7.61 1.38
C LEU A 18 -1.92 -7.00 1.53
N GLY A 19 -1.81 -5.90 2.30
CA GLY A 19 -0.53 -5.34 2.71
C GLY A 19 0.09 -6.17 3.84
N CYS A 20 1.29 -6.72 3.64
CA CYS A 20 1.94 -7.64 4.58
C CYS A 20 2.88 -6.94 5.58
N MET A 21 3.16 -5.63 5.43
CA MET A 21 4.13 -4.89 6.26
C MET A 21 3.91 -5.07 7.77
N GLY A 22 2.67 -4.99 8.24
CA GLY A 22 2.32 -5.09 9.65
C GLY A 22 2.55 -6.48 10.28
N MET A 23 2.85 -7.48 9.47
CA MET A 23 3.16 -8.84 9.93
C MET A 23 4.58 -8.96 10.48
N SER A 24 5.47 -8.01 10.20
CA SER A 24 6.87 -8.04 10.64
C SER A 24 7.34 -6.75 11.31
N GLU A 25 6.70 -5.60 11.07
CA GLU A 25 7.21 -4.31 11.52
C GLU A 25 6.10 -3.25 11.71
N PHE A 26 6.38 -2.21 12.50
CA PHE A 26 5.64 -0.94 12.68
C PHE A 26 4.32 -0.99 13.46
N TYR A 27 3.58 -2.08 13.49
CA TYR A 27 2.22 -2.14 14.07
C TYR A 27 2.14 -3.06 15.30
N GLY A 28 3.12 -2.94 16.21
CA GLY A 28 3.19 -3.75 17.42
C GLY A 28 3.56 -5.22 17.17
N GLU A 29 3.45 -6.05 18.18
CA GLU A 29 3.85 -7.46 18.13
C GLU A 29 3.09 -8.24 17.05
N ALA A 30 3.80 -9.13 16.36
CA ALA A 30 3.27 -10.01 15.33
C ALA A 30 3.63 -11.47 15.68
N SER A 31 2.81 -12.40 15.21
CA SER A 31 3.05 -13.83 15.27
C SER A 31 3.09 -14.37 13.85
N ASP A 32 4.16 -15.06 13.48
CA ASP A 32 4.30 -15.68 12.17
C ASP A 32 3.16 -16.67 11.90
N THR A 33 2.78 -17.46 12.90
CA THR A 33 1.65 -18.39 12.79
C THR A 33 0.33 -17.68 12.47
N GLU A 34 0.03 -16.56 13.15
CA GLU A 34 -1.20 -15.78 12.87
C GLU A 34 -1.10 -15.09 11.51
N SER A 35 0.07 -14.59 11.14
CA SER A 35 0.35 -13.94 9.86
C SER A 35 0.19 -14.91 8.68
N ILE A 36 0.78 -16.11 8.76
CA ILE A 36 0.62 -17.17 7.76
C ILE A 36 -0.85 -17.58 7.65
N ALA A 37 -1.53 -17.81 8.76
CA ALA A 37 -2.96 -18.13 8.75
C ALA A 37 -3.80 -17.02 8.08
N THR A 38 -3.42 -15.74 8.27
CA THR A 38 -4.09 -14.60 7.64
C THR A 38 -3.84 -14.58 6.12
N ILE A 39 -2.62 -14.85 5.65
CA ILE A 39 -2.31 -14.97 4.21
C ILE A 39 -3.09 -16.15 3.58
N HIS A 40 -3.09 -17.30 4.23
CA HIS A 40 -3.87 -18.46 3.75
C HIS A 40 -5.35 -18.13 3.64
N ARG A 41 -5.90 -17.49 4.67
CA ARG A 41 -7.32 -17.09 4.67
C ARG A 41 -7.60 -16.04 3.58
N ALA A 42 -6.67 -15.12 3.30
CA ALA A 42 -6.79 -14.15 2.21
C ALA A 42 -6.97 -14.88 0.88
N ILE A 43 -6.08 -15.81 0.57
CA ILE A 43 -6.12 -16.62 -0.66
C ILE A 43 -7.44 -17.40 -0.76
N ASP A 44 -7.92 -17.99 0.34
CA ASP A 44 -9.17 -18.74 0.38
C ASP A 44 -10.40 -17.85 0.15
N LEU A 45 -10.35 -16.58 0.56
CA LEU A 45 -11.38 -15.57 0.27
C LEU A 45 -11.28 -14.99 -1.15
N GLY A 46 -10.22 -15.31 -1.90
CA GLY A 46 -9.93 -14.77 -3.22
C GLY A 46 -9.20 -13.42 -3.18
N VAL A 47 -8.68 -12.99 -2.02
CA VAL A 47 -7.74 -11.87 -1.91
C VAL A 47 -6.36 -12.40 -2.29
N THR A 48 -6.02 -12.29 -3.56
CA THR A 48 -4.84 -12.94 -4.15
C THR A 48 -3.68 -12.00 -4.38
N PHE A 49 -3.90 -10.68 -4.32
CA PHE A 49 -2.86 -9.68 -4.48
C PHE A 49 -2.15 -9.45 -3.14
N LEU A 50 -0.91 -9.92 -3.00
CA LEU A 50 -0.07 -9.81 -1.81
C LEU A 50 1.02 -8.78 -2.02
N ASP A 51 1.15 -7.82 -1.10
CA ASP A 51 2.10 -6.71 -1.18
C ASP A 51 3.10 -6.75 -0.01
N THR A 52 4.39 -6.94 -0.32
CA THR A 52 5.52 -6.89 0.62
C THR A 52 6.60 -5.91 0.14
N ALA A 53 7.76 -5.89 0.79
CA ALA A 53 8.95 -5.14 0.37
C ALA A 53 10.22 -5.70 1.04
N ASP A 54 11.36 -5.53 0.39
CA ASP A 54 12.68 -5.94 0.88
C ASP A 54 13.07 -5.28 2.21
N MET A 55 12.59 -4.05 2.44
CA MET A 55 12.88 -3.31 3.66
C MET A 55 12.05 -3.75 4.89
N TYR A 56 10.93 -4.44 4.71
CA TYR A 56 10.06 -4.81 5.82
C TYR A 56 10.70 -5.88 6.69
N GLY A 57 10.95 -5.53 7.97
CA GLY A 57 11.70 -6.41 8.88
C GLY A 57 13.08 -6.79 8.36
N VAL A 58 13.71 -5.94 7.52
CA VAL A 58 15.02 -6.20 6.88
C VAL A 58 15.03 -7.51 6.08
N GLY A 59 13.95 -7.77 5.35
CA GLY A 59 13.75 -8.96 4.52
C GLY A 59 12.94 -10.08 5.18
N ALA A 60 12.79 -10.10 6.49
CA ALA A 60 12.02 -11.15 7.20
C ALA A 60 10.56 -11.23 6.74
N ASN A 61 9.97 -10.12 6.27
CA ASN A 61 8.62 -10.12 5.73
C ASN A 61 8.53 -10.88 4.40
N GLU A 62 9.52 -10.76 3.53
CA GLU A 62 9.58 -11.55 2.29
C GLU A 62 9.74 -13.05 2.60
N GLU A 63 10.56 -13.42 3.57
CA GLU A 63 10.71 -14.82 4.02
C GLU A 63 9.40 -15.39 4.58
N LEU A 64 8.67 -14.60 5.38
CA LEU A 64 7.35 -14.95 5.91
C LEU A 64 6.34 -15.17 4.77
N VAL A 65 6.25 -14.22 3.83
CA VAL A 65 5.33 -14.32 2.69
C VAL A 65 5.70 -15.50 1.80
N GLY A 66 6.98 -15.69 1.48
CA GLY A 66 7.48 -16.83 0.72
C GLY A 66 7.07 -18.16 1.34
N SER A 67 7.29 -18.32 2.64
CA SER A 67 6.86 -19.51 3.38
C SER A 67 5.36 -19.75 3.33
N ALA A 68 4.56 -18.68 3.40
CA ALA A 68 3.09 -18.77 3.38
C ALA A 68 2.55 -19.17 2.00
N ILE A 69 3.24 -18.87 0.90
CA ILE A 69 2.78 -19.14 -0.46
C ILE A 69 3.46 -20.34 -1.13
N ALA A 70 4.38 -21.02 -0.46
CA ALA A 70 5.22 -22.08 -1.03
C ALA A 70 4.40 -23.19 -1.74
N ASP A 71 3.25 -23.57 -1.19
CA ASP A 71 2.36 -24.59 -1.73
C ASP A 71 1.20 -24.03 -2.57
N ARG A 72 1.15 -22.70 -2.80
CA ARG A 72 0.05 -21.99 -3.48
C ARG A 72 0.48 -20.76 -4.27
N ARG A 73 1.74 -20.74 -4.72
CA ARG A 73 2.34 -19.63 -5.49
C ARG A 73 1.55 -19.27 -6.75
N ASP A 74 0.97 -20.23 -7.41
CA ASP A 74 0.16 -20.08 -8.61
C ASP A 74 -1.21 -19.43 -8.38
N ARG A 75 -1.64 -19.31 -7.11
CA ARG A 75 -2.90 -18.70 -6.73
C ARG A 75 -2.78 -17.21 -6.37
N VAL A 76 -1.58 -16.64 -6.40
CA VAL A 76 -1.33 -15.27 -5.94
C VAL A 76 -0.63 -14.42 -7.00
N VAL A 77 -0.91 -13.13 -6.97
CA VAL A 77 -0.11 -12.08 -7.58
C VAL A 77 0.78 -11.49 -6.51
N LEU A 78 2.09 -11.71 -6.63
CA LEU A 78 3.08 -11.34 -5.64
C LEU A 78 3.76 -10.04 -6.03
N ALA A 79 3.61 -9.02 -5.19
CA ALA A 79 4.31 -7.74 -5.33
C ALA A 79 5.36 -7.55 -4.23
N THR A 80 6.55 -7.12 -4.62
CA THR A 80 7.57 -6.64 -3.67
C THR A 80 8.24 -5.38 -4.19
N LYS A 81 9.07 -4.75 -3.35
CA LYS A 81 9.65 -3.42 -3.60
C LYS A 81 11.12 -3.40 -3.20
N PHE A 82 11.90 -2.57 -3.90
CA PHE A 82 13.30 -2.28 -3.58
C PHE A 82 13.55 -0.78 -3.46
N GLY A 83 14.74 -0.41 -3.03
CA GLY A 83 15.25 0.96 -3.08
C GLY A 83 15.33 1.65 -1.73
N SER A 84 14.54 1.23 -0.74
CA SER A 84 14.66 1.74 0.64
C SER A 84 15.72 0.92 1.39
N VAL A 85 16.92 1.47 1.50
CA VAL A 85 18.08 0.75 2.05
C VAL A 85 18.01 0.70 3.57
N ARG A 86 18.17 -0.50 4.14
CA ARG A 86 18.24 -0.74 5.59
C ARG A 86 19.63 -1.24 5.96
N GLY A 87 20.14 -0.70 7.05
CA GLY A 87 21.40 -1.18 7.64
C GLY A 87 21.22 -2.45 8.48
N PRO A 88 22.35 -3.04 8.98
CA PRO A 88 22.33 -4.30 9.70
C PRO A 88 21.52 -4.29 11.01
N GLN A 89 21.29 -3.11 11.60
CA GLN A 89 20.50 -2.93 12.81
C GLN A 89 19.07 -2.45 12.51
N GLY A 90 18.69 -2.44 11.22
CA GLY A 90 17.39 -2.01 10.76
C GLY A 90 17.23 -0.50 10.59
N GLU A 91 18.31 0.28 10.75
CA GLU A 91 18.32 1.73 10.53
C GLU A 91 18.11 2.08 9.06
N PHE A 92 17.42 3.17 8.77
CA PHE A 92 17.22 3.65 7.41
C PHE A 92 18.48 4.35 6.90
N MET A 93 19.07 3.82 5.82
CA MET A 93 20.32 4.30 5.22
C MET A 93 20.11 5.21 4.01
N GLY A 94 18.88 5.40 3.57
CA GLY A 94 18.54 6.21 2.42
C GLY A 94 17.87 5.40 1.31
N VAL A 95 17.92 5.94 0.10
CA VAL A 95 17.34 5.33 -1.10
C VAL A 95 18.45 5.04 -2.09
N ASP A 96 18.39 3.88 -2.78
CA ASP A 96 19.32 3.51 -3.85
C ASP A 96 18.53 2.99 -5.06
N GLY A 97 18.53 3.79 -6.13
CA GLY A 97 17.93 3.49 -7.44
C GLY A 97 18.94 3.07 -8.49
N THR A 98 20.22 2.85 -8.13
CA THR A 98 21.25 2.53 -9.11
C THR A 98 20.98 1.19 -9.81
N PRO A 99 21.32 1.05 -11.11
CA PRO A 99 21.14 -0.21 -11.87
C PRO A 99 21.75 -1.44 -11.20
N ALA A 100 22.90 -1.26 -10.53
CA ALA A 100 23.54 -2.33 -9.80
C ALA A 100 22.71 -2.78 -8.57
N TYR A 101 22.18 -1.80 -7.82
CA TYR A 101 21.36 -2.08 -6.66
C TYR A 101 20.04 -2.72 -7.05
N VAL A 102 19.35 -2.22 -8.11
CA VAL A 102 18.09 -2.79 -8.64
C VAL A 102 18.23 -4.29 -8.86
N LYS A 103 19.28 -4.70 -9.61
CA LYS A 103 19.53 -6.09 -9.94
C LYS A 103 19.84 -6.93 -8.69
N ALA A 104 20.75 -6.45 -7.85
CA ALA A 104 21.13 -7.14 -6.62
C ALA A 104 19.97 -7.27 -5.61
N ALA A 105 19.11 -6.26 -5.49
CA ALA A 105 17.94 -6.30 -4.64
C ALA A 105 16.91 -7.32 -5.14
N CYS A 106 16.66 -7.37 -6.46
CA CYS A 106 15.77 -8.37 -7.06
C CYS A 106 16.24 -9.81 -6.75
N GLU A 107 17.52 -10.10 -6.92
CA GLU A 107 18.07 -11.42 -6.60
C GLU A 107 17.84 -11.80 -5.12
N ARG A 108 18.08 -10.85 -4.21
CA ARG A 108 17.84 -11.09 -2.78
C ARG A 108 16.37 -11.34 -2.49
N SER A 109 15.46 -10.59 -3.14
CA SER A 109 14.01 -10.77 -2.97
C SER A 109 13.54 -12.12 -3.50
N LEU A 110 14.01 -12.56 -4.68
CA LEU A 110 13.71 -13.89 -5.22
C LEU A 110 14.15 -15.01 -4.27
N VAL A 111 15.34 -14.89 -3.66
CA VAL A 111 15.85 -15.86 -2.69
C VAL A 111 14.99 -15.88 -1.41
N ARG A 112 14.66 -14.72 -0.82
CA ARG A 112 13.86 -14.66 0.42
C ARG A 112 12.42 -15.12 0.23
N LEU A 113 11.83 -14.78 -0.91
CA LEU A 113 10.48 -15.20 -1.29
C LEU A 113 10.41 -16.67 -1.74
N ASP A 114 11.55 -17.28 -2.02
CA ASP A 114 11.68 -18.64 -2.58
C ASP A 114 10.85 -18.82 -3.85
N VAL A 115 11.00 -17.88 -4.79
CA VAL A 115 10.28 -17.86 -6.08
C VAL A 115 11.22 -17.60 -7.25
N GLU A 116 10.87 -18.12 -8.42
CA GLU A 116 11.65 -17.88 -9.66
C GLU A 116 11.27 -16.53 -10.30
N THR A 117 10.06 -16.04 -10.06
CA THR A 117 9.54 -14.82 -10.71
C THR A 117 8.67 -14.02 -9.74
N ILE A 118 8.89 -12.70 -9.71
CA ILE A 118 8.06 -11.70 -9.03
C ILE A 118 7.03 -11.19 -10.04
N ASP A 119 5.74 -11.14 -9.65
CA ASP A 119 4.69 -10.67 -10.57
C ASP A 119 4.75 -9.16 -10.76
N LEU A 120 4.91 -8.38 -9.67
CA LEU A 120 4.98 -6.92 -9.73
C LEU A 120 6.12 -6.40 -8.86
N TYR A 121 7.09 -5.71 -9.48
CA TYR A 121 8.28 -5.20 -8.82
C TYR A 121 8.30 -3.69 -8.81
N TYR A 122 8.28 -3.09 -7.62
CA TYR A 122 8.23 -1.65 -7.44
C TYR A 122 9.59 -1.05 -7.10
N GLN A 123 9.87 0.14 -7.64
CA GLN A 123 10.77 1.07 -6.95
C GLN A 123 10.00 1.70 -5.79
N HIS A 124 10.43 1.43 -4.53
CA HIS A 124 9.71 1.81 -3.30
C HIS A 124 9.69 3.31 -3.06
N ARG A 125 10.81 3.99 -3.36
CA ARG A 125 10.97 5.44 -3.37
C ARG A 125 11.88 5.84 -4.51
N VAL A 126 11.57 6.96 -5.15
CA VAL A 126 12.40 7.52 -6.22
C VAL A 126 13.71 8.01 -5.62
N ASP A 127 14.85 7.59 -6.19
CA ASP A 127 16.16 8.08 -5.80
C ASP A 127 16.43 9.43 -6.48
N PRO A 128 16.56 10.53 -5.72
CA PRO A 128 16.81 11.84 -6.32
C PRO A 128 18.20 11.98 -6.96
N LYS A 129 19.09 11.02 -6.74
CA LYS A 129 20.46 11.04 -7.25
C LYS A 129 20.64 10.23 -8.53
N VAL A 130 19.67 9.41 -8.89
CA VAL A 130 19.70 8.54 -10.06
C VAL A 130 18.55 8.92 -11.00
N PRO A 131 18.81 9.22 -12.29
CA PRO A 131 17.75 9.44 -13.26
C PRO A 131 16.80 8.24 -13.27
N ILE A 132 15.48 8.52 -13.23
CA ILE A 132 14.47 7.45 -13.22
C ILE A 132 14.60 6.52 -14.41
N GLU A 133 15.07 7.05 -15.53
CA GLU A 133 15.29 6.32 -16.78
C GLU A 133 16.34 5.22 -16.62
N GLU A 134 17.39 5.44 -15.82
CA GLU A 134 18.41 4.45 -15.52
C GLU A 134 17.87 3.33 -14.62
N THR A 135 17.09 3.73 -13.59
CA THR A 135 16.45 2.78 -12.67
C THR A 135 15.47 1.88 -13.42
N VAL A 136 14.56 2.48 -14.20
CA VAL A 136 13.54 1.74 -14.98
C VAL A 136 14.20 0.92 -16.09
N GLY A 137 15.28 1.41 -16.71
CA GLY A 137 16.10 0.65 -17.65
C GLY A 137 16.61 -0.66 -17.04
N ALA A 138 17.18 -0.59 -15.84
CA ALA A 138 17.62 -1.79 -15.11
C ALA A 138 16.47 -2.73 -14.71
N MET A 139 15.31 -2.16 -14.32
CA MET A 139 14.11 -2.96 -14.02
C MET A 139 13.59 -3.68 -15.28
N SER A 140 13.62 -3.03 -16.45
CA SER A 140 13.20 -3.62 -17.73
C SER A 140 14.07 -4.80 -18.17
N GLU A 141 15.37 -4.78 -17.84
CA GLU A 141 16.24 -5.92 -18.07
C GLU A 141 15.82 -7.14 -17.25
N LEU A 142 15.31 -6.93 -16.00
CA LEU A 142 14.77 -8.02 -15.17
C LEU A 142 13.50 -8.65 -15.77
N VAL A 143 12.68 -7.84 -16.45
CA VAL A 143 11.53 -8.34 -17.21
C VAL A 143 12.01 -9.18 -18.39
N THR A 144 13.00 -8.67 -19.14
CA THR A 144 13.56 -9.36 -20.31
C THR A 144 14.10 -10.75 -19.96
N VAL A 145 14.73 -10.91 -18.79
CA VAL A 145 15.26 -12.19 -18.35
C VAL A 145 14.25 -13.05 -17.54
N GLY A 146 12.99 -12.60 -17.43
CA GLY A 146 11.89 -13.36 -16.83
C GLY A 146 11.87 -13.40 -15.29
N LYS A 147 12.69 -12.59 -14.60
CA LYS A 147 12.70 -12.50 -13.12
C LYS A 147 11.57 -11.68 -12.55
N VAL A 148 11.03 -10.76 -13.36
CA VAL A 148 9.93 -9.87 -13.03
C VAL A 148 8.94 -9.89 -14.20
N ARG A 149 7.63 -9.85 -13.91
CA ARG A 149 6.61 -9.79 -14.97
C ARG A 149 6.20 -8.36 -15.29
N TYR A 150 5.93 -7.56 -14.24
CA TYR A 150 5.42 -6.19 -14.37
C TYR A 150 6.20 -5.23 -13.48
N LEU A 151 6.33 -3.99 -13.95
CA LEU A 151 7.01 -2.92 -13.23
C LEU A 151 6.01 -1.96 -12.57
N GLY A 152 6.39 -1.46 -11.40
CA GLY A 152 5.64 -0.44 -10.69
C GLY A 152 6.54 0.63 -10.08
N LEU A 153 5.93 1.76 -9.73
CA LEU A 153 6.55 2.84 -8.98
C LEU A 153 5.77 3.10 -7.69
N SER A 154 6.43 3.66 -6.68
CA SER A 154 5.75 4.08 -5.46
C SER A 154 6.13 5.53 -5.11
N GLU A 155 5.12 6.33 -4.74
CA GLU A 155 5.26 7.74 -4.34
C GLU A 155 6.02 8.59 -5.38
N ALA A 156 5.84 8.31 -6.68
CA ALA A 156 6.43 9.06 -7.77
C ALA A 156 5.54 10.24 -8.20
N SER A 157 6.14 11.37 -8.56
CA SER A 157 5.43 12.52 -9.13
C SER A 157 4.95 12.25 -10.55
N ALA A 158 3.97 13.00 -11.02
CA ALA A 158 3.46 12.90 -12.38
C ALA A 158 4.57 13.04 -13.44
N ALA A 159 5.51 13.95 -13.24
CA ALA A 159 6.66 14.11 -14.13
C ALA A 159 7.57 12.88 -14.17
N THR A 160 7.82 12.28 -12.99
CA THR A 160 8.63 11.06 -12.89
C THR A 160 7.93 9.85 -13.52
N ILE A 161 6.62 9.72 -13.32
CA ILE A 161 5.81 8.64 -13.91
C ILE A 161 5.86 8.71 -15.44
N ARG A 162 5.72 9.90 -16.03
CA ARG A 162 5.79 10.10 -17.49
C ARG A 162 7.14 9.66 -18.05
N LYS A 163 8.25 10.12 -17.45
CA LYS A 163 9.61 9.74 -17.88
C LYS A 163 9.85 8.23 -17.76
N ALA A 164 9.40 7.62 -16.67
CA ALA A 164 9.49 6.18 -16.46
C ALA A 164 8.76 5.39 -17.55
N SER A 165 7.54 5.84 -17.89
CA SER A 165 6.68 5.21 -18.90
C SER A 165 7.24 5.30 -20.32
N GLU A 166 8.11 6.27 -20.61
CA GLU A 166 8.83 6.37 -21.89
C GLU A 166 9.88 5.26 -22.06
N ILE A 167 10.40 4.71 -20.95
CA ILE A 167 11.44 3.68 -20.96
C ILE A 167 10.83 2.26 -21.01
N HIS A 168 9.80 2.02 -20.18
CA HIS A 168 9.12 0.72 -20.12
C HIS A 168 7.69 0.93 -19.60
N PRO A 169 6.71 0.13 -20.05
CA PRO A 169 5.36 0.17 -19.47
C PRO A 169 5.38 -0.02 -17.96
N ILE A 170 4.71 0.88 -17.26
CA ILE A 170 4.50 0.81 -15.79
C ILE A 170 3.08 0.29 -15.57
N ALA A 171 2.97 -0.86 -14.89
CA ALA A 171 1.67 -1.48 -14.64
C ALA A 171 0.91 -0.82 -13.49
N ALA A 172 1.63 -0.36 -12.46
CA ALA A 172 1.00 0.21 -11.27
C ALA A 172 1.82 1.34 -10.64
N LEU A 173 1.10 2.33 -10.12
CA LEU A 173 1.62 3.29 -9.15
C LEU A 173 1.05 2.97 -7.77
N GLN A 174 1.90 2.84 -6.75
CA GLN A 174 1.47 2.67 -5.37
C GLN A 174 1.68 3.96 -4.58
N THR A 175 0.60 4.59 -4.10
CA THR A 175 0.65 5.83 -3.32
C THR A 175 -0.39 5.81 -2.19
N GLU A 176 -0.15 6.55 -1.10
CA GLU A 176 -1.12 6.66 0.00
C GLU A 176 -2.41 7.31 -0.49
N TYR A 177 -3.54 6.62 -0.32
CA TYR A 177 -4.85 7.14 -0.65
C TYR A 177 -5.91 6.66 0.33
N SER A 178 -6.66 7.59 0.88
CA SER A 178 -7.69 7.34 1.88
C SER A 178 -8.57 8.57 2.04
N LEU A 179 -9.62 8.48 2.85
CA LEU A 179 -10.51 9.60 3.17
C LEU A 179 -9.76 10.88 3.60
N TRP A 180 -8.65 10.75 4.30
CA TRP A 180 -7.89 11.89 4.81
C TRP A 180 -6.55 12.15 4.09
N THR A 181 -6.24 11.41 3.03
CA THR A 181 -5.08 11.64 2.16
C THR A 181 -5.55 11.60 0.73
N ARG A 182 -5.79 12.78 0.15
CA ARG A 182 -6.43 12.94 -1.15
C ARG A 182 -5.56 13.69 -2.16
N ASP A 183 -4.32 13.99 -1.80
CA ASP A 183 -3.35 14.75 -2.62
C ASP A 183 -3.18 14.18 -4.04
N VAL A 184 -3.41 12.88 -4.21
CA VAL A 184 -3.29 12.18 -5.49
C VAL A 184 -4.37 12.57 -6.51
N GLU A 185 -5.49 13.15 -6.04
CA GLU A 185 -6.64 13.48 -6.89
C GLU A 185 -6.35 14.62 -7.88
N ASP A 186 -5.43 15.53 -7.50
CA ASP A 186 -5.14 16.74 -8.29
C ASP A 186 -4.36 16.43 -9.58
N GLU A 187 -3.30 15.65 -9.49
CA GLU A 187 -2.36 15.43 -10.60
C GLU A 187 -2.08 13.94 -10.85
N ILE A 188 -1.89 13.16 -9.79
CA ILE A 188 -1.42 11.78 -9.90
C ILE A 188 -2.47 10.86 -10.52
N LEU A 189 -3.72 10.85 -10.01
CA LEU A 189 -4.79 10.02 -10.58
C LEU A 189 -5.10 10.38 -12.04
N PRO A 190 -5.22 11.67 -12.44
CA PRO A 190 -5.33 12.03 -13.84
C PRO A 190 -4.18 11.49 -14.69
N THR A 191 -2.93 11.61 -14.22
CA THR A 191 -1.74 11.15 -14.95
C THR A 191 -1.71 9.64 -15.14
N VAL A 192 -1.96 8.85 -14.08
CA VAL A 192 -1.95 7.39 -14.22
C VAL A 192 -3.07 6.90 -15.13
N ARG A 193 -4.25 7.53 -15.09
CA ARG A 193 -5.37 7.22 -15.98
C ARG A 193 -5.07 7.54 -17.44
N GLU A 194 -4.45 8.70 -17.71
CA GLU A 194 -4.00 9.08 -19.04
C GLU A 194 -3.01 8.05 -19.62
N LEU A 195 -2.10 7.53 -18.78
CA LEU A 195 -1.08 6.57 -19.19
C LEU A 195 -1.55 5.10 -19.13
N GLY A 196 -2.78 4.84 -18.69
CA GLY A 196 -3.30 3.48 -18.53
C GLY A 196 -2.61 2.67 -17.43
N ILE A 197 -2.14 3.33 -16.36
CA ILE A 197 -1.46 2.74 -15.21
C ILE A 197 -2.48 2.49 -14.09
N GLY A 198 -2.47 1.31 -13.47
CA GLY A 198 -3.31 1.02 -12.31
C GLY A 198 -2.83 1.75 -11.05
N PHE A 199 -3.75 2.05 -10.15
CA PHE A 199 -3.44 2.73 -8.90
C PHE A 199 -3.62 1.80 -7.71
N VAL A 200 -2.56 1.60 -6.92
CA VAL A 200 -2.58 0.79 -5.70
C VAL A 200 -2.56 1.71 -4.48
N ALA A 201 -3.67 1.71 -3.74
CA ALA A 201 -3.85 2.59 -2.57
C ALA A 201 -3.31 1.92 -1.30
N TYR A 202 -2.16 2.36 -0.78
CA TYR A 202 -1.70 1.90 0.51
C TYR A 202 -2.23 2.77 1.66
N SER A 203 -2.24 2.23 2.87
CA SER A 203 -2.82 2.85 4.08
C SER A 203 -4.26 3.37 3.89
N PRO A 204 -5.16 2.63 3.20
CA PRO A 204 -6.52 3.12 2.91
C PRO A 204 -7.36 3.33 4.17
N LEU A 205 -6.95 2.76 5.30
CA LEU A 205 -7.56 2.94 6.63
C LEU A 205 -6.84 3.99 7.49
N GLY A 206 -6.02 4.87 6.89
CA GLY A 206 -5.30 5.91 7.62
C GLY A 206 -4.43 5.35 8.75
N ARG A 207 -3.72 4.27 8.50
CA ARG A 207 -2.91 3.53 9.49
C ARG A 207 -3.73 3.03 10.69
N GLY A 208 -5.01 2.70 10.47
CA GLY A 208 -5.95 2.26 11.48
C GLY A 208 -6.74 3.37 12.15
N PHE A 209 -6.49 4.65 11.86
CA PHE A 209 -7.25 5.76 12.46
C PHE A 209 -8.71 5.77 12.00
N LEU A 210 -8.93 5.53 10.71
CA LEU A 210 -10.25 5.52 10.09
C LEU A 210 -11.11 4.29 10.44
N THR A 211 -10.54 3.33 11.17
CA THR A 211 -11.31 2.17 11.66
C THR A 211 -12.21 2.52 12.84
N GLY A 212 -12.00 3.69 13.45
CA GLY A 212 -12.69 4.07 14.68
C GLY A 212 -12.25 3.29 15.92
N ALA A 213 -11.16 2.53 15.85
CA ALA A 213 -10.65 1.74 17.00
C ALA A 213 -9.99 2.62 18.07
N PHE A 214 -9.54 3.83 17.71
CA PHE A 214 -8.93 4.76 18.66
C PHE A 214 -9.96 5.74 19.20
N SER A 215 -9.91 5.98 20.51
CA SER A 215 -10.66 7.03 21.20
C SER A 215 -9.72 8.08 21.78
N THR A 216 -8.52 7.67 22.16
CA THR A 216 -7.46 8.52 22.70
C THR A 216 -6.10 8.08 22.17
N ARG A 217 -5.10 8.94 22.26
CA ARG A 217 -3.72 8.58 21.92
C ARG A 217 -3.14 7.49 22.85
N ALA A 218 -3.70 7.33 24.03
CA ALA A 218 -3.29 6.29 24.98
C ALA A 218 -3.65 4.87 24.49
N ASP A 219 -4.53 4.73 23.52
CA ASP A 219 -4.88 3.45 22.90
C ASP A 219 -3.72 2.89 22.05
N LEU A 220 -2.73 3.74 21.71
CA LEU A 220 -1.48 3.33 21.07
C LEU A 220 -0.46 2.92 22.14
N SER A 221 0.13 1.73 22.03
CA SER A 221 1.21 1.31 22.93
C SER A 221 2.41 2.27 22.88
N GLU A 222 3.24 2.30 23.90
CA GLU A 222 4.40 3.20 23.95
C GLU A 222 5.41 2.95 22.82
N THR A 223 5.49 1.70 22.35
CA THR A 223 6.40 1.27 21.28
C THR A 223 5.78 1.37 19.89
N ASP A 224 4.53 1.82 19.77
CA ASP A 224 3.84 1.93 18.49
C ASP A 224 4.45 3.05 17.62
N ALA A 225 4.96 2.70 16.45
CA ALA A 225 5.62 3.64 15.55
C ALA A 225 4.70 4.80 15.10
N ARG A 226 3.36 4.58 15.12
CA ARG A 226 2.37 5.63 14.77
C ARG A 226 2.41 6.83 15.71
N ARG A 227 2.90 6.67 16.95
CA ARG A 227 3.08 7.79 17.89
C ARG A 227 4.03 8.86 17.37
N ASN A 228 4.91 8.49 16.44
CA ASN A 228 5.87 9.40 15.80
C ASN A 228 5.32 10.08 14.54
N HIS A 229 4.11 9.72 14.10
CA HIS A 229 3.48 10.37 12.94
C HIS A 229 2.72 11.62 13.37
N PRO A 230 2.87 12.76 12.63
CA PRO A 230 2.23 14.02 12.99
C PRO A 230 0.72 13.95 13.18
N ARG A 231 0.02 13.17 12.36
CA ARG A 231 -1.44 12.96 12.47
C ARG A 231 -1.89 12.30 13.77
N PHE A 232 -0.96 11.61 14.47
CA PHE A 232 -1.21 10.95 15.75
C PHE A 232 -0.64 11.73 16.94
N SER A 233 -0.11 12.95 16.74
CA SER A 233 0.39 13.79 17.81
C SER A 233 -0.75 14.25 18.72
N ASP A 234 -0.42 14.63 19.98
CA ASP A 234 -1.42 15.15 20.92
C ASP A 234 -2.12 16.41 20.37
N GLU A 235 -1.41 17.22 19.58
CA GLU A 235 -1.94 18.43 18.93
C GLU A 235 -3.03 18.12 17.91
N HIS A 236 -2.86 17.04 17.11
CA HIS A 236 -3.73 16.76 15.97
C HIS A 236 -4.74 15.64 16.21
N PHE A 237 -4.53 14.83 17.25
CA PHE A 237 -5.33 13.63 17.48
C PHE A 237 -6.82 13.92 17.63
N ALA A 238 -7.18 14.91 18.44
CA ALA A 238 -8.59 15.23 18.71
C ALA A 238 -9.32 15.78 17.47
N SER A 239 -8.67 16.65 16.68
CA SER A 239 -9.24 17.17 15.44
C SER A 239 -9.41 16.08 14.38
N ASN A 240 -8.45 15.19 14.26
CA ASN A 240 -8.52 14.05 13.36
C ASN A 240 -9.59 13.03 13.79
N LEU A 241 -9.78 12.84 15.11
CA LEU A 241 -10.83 11.96 15.64
C LEU A 241 -12.23 12.46 15.27
N ALA A 242 -12.44 13.79 15.27
CA ALA A 242 -13.73 14.37 14.88
C ALA A 242 -14.12 14.02 13.43
N LEU A 243 -13.14 13.89 12.52
CA LEU A 243 -13.41 13.47 11.15
C LEU A 243 -13.98 12.05 11.06
N VAL A 244 -13.56 11.16 11.96
CA VAL A 244 -14.00 9.76 11.96
C VAL A 244 -15.46 9.62 12.37
N GLU A 245 -16.03 10.60 13.06
CA GLU A 245 -17.42 10.53 13.55
C GLU A 245 -18.44 10.40 12.41
N THR A 246 -18.25 11.13 11.31
CA THR A 246 -19.09 10.99 10.11
C THR A 246 -19.04 9.58 9.53
N VAL A 247 -17.83 8.96 9.52
CA VAL A 247 -17.68 7.58 9.03
C VAL A 247 -18.42 6.61 9.95
N ARG A 248 -18.35 6.82 11.27
CA ARG A 248 -19.06 6.00 12.28
C ARG A 248 -20.59 6.10 12.12
N GLU A 249 -21.11 7.31 11.87
CA GLU A 249 -22.55 7.53 11.65
C GLU A 249 -23.05 6.78 10.42
N ILE A 250 -22.35 6.88 9.29
CA ILE A 250 -22.69 6.17 8.05
C ILE A 250 -22.59 4.66 8.28
N ALA A 251 -21.53 4.19 8.91
CA ALA A 251 -21.32 2.78 9.22
C ALA A 251 -22.48 2.22 10.09
N LYS A 252 -22.88 2.96 11.12
CA LYS A 252 -24.02 2.60 11.98
C LYS A 252 -25.33 2.53 11.19
N ALA A 253 -25.58 3.50 10.32
CA ALA A 253 -26.80 3.54 9.51
C ALA A 253 -26.89 2.35 8.54
N LYS A 254 -25.75 1.88 8.05
CA LYS A 254 -25.65 0.74 7.12
C LYS A 254 -25.44 -0.61 7.82
N ASN A 255 -25.29 -0.62 9.14
CA ASN A 255 -24.97 -1.81 9.93
C ASN A 255 -23.66 -2.51 9.47
N VAL A 256 -22.63 -1.71 9.20
CA VAL A 256 -21.28 -2.12 8.82
C VAL A 256 -20.26 -1.46 9.72
N THR A 257 -18.95 -1.75 9.52
CA THR A 257 -17.88 -1.11 10.30
C THR A 257 -17.36 0.16 9.62
N PRO A 258 -16.74 1.10 10.38
CA PRO A 258 -16.06 2.26 9.79
C PRO A 258 -14.96 1.87 8.81
N SER A 259 -14.23 0.77 9.06
CA SER A 259 -13.23 0.23 8.12
C SER A 259 -13.85 -0.09 6.76
N GLN A 260 -15.03 -0.72 6.76
CA GLN A 260 -15.73 -1.07 5.54
C GLN A 260 -16.21 0.15 4.76
N ILE A 261 -16.67 1.21 5.44
CA ILE A 261 -17.01 2.49 4.79
C ILE A 261 -15.77 3.14 4.17
N ALA A 262 -14.66 3.20 4.91
CA ALA A 262 -13.42 3.81 4.40
C ALA A 262 -12.87 3.06 3.17
N LEU A 263 -12.90 1.74 3.18
CA LEU A 263 -12.49 0.91 2.03
C LEU A 263 -13.47 1.01 0.86
N ALA A 264 -14.78 0.98 1.12
CA ALA A 264 -15.81 1.14 0.09
C ALA A 264 -15.70 2.50 -0.61
N TRP A 265 -15.33 3.55 0.13
CA TRP A 265 -15.07 4.86 -0.46
C TRP A 265 -13.86 4.81 -1.43
N VAL A 266 -12.73 4.24 -1.03
CA VAL A 266 -11.57 4.10 -1.93
C VAL A 266 -11.94 3.27 -3.16
N LEU A 267 -12.65 2.16 -2.98
CA LEU A 267 -13.11 1.30 -4.07
C LEU A 267 -14.06 2.00 -5.04
N SER A 268 -14.86 2.96 -4.55
CA SER A 268 -15.81 3.74 -5.37
C SER A 268 -15.13 4.80 -6.25
N ARG A 269 -13.83 5.09 -6.03
CA ARG A 269 -13.12 6.14 -6.75
C ARG A 269 -12.68 5.72 -8.16
N GLY A 270 -12.77 4.45 -8.51
CA GLY A 270 -12.48 3.93 -9.84
C GLY A 270 -12.18 2.43 -9.83
N GLU A 271 -12.46 1.76 -10.93
CA GLU A 271 -12.10 0.34 -11.09
C GLU A 271 -10.59 0.13 -11.32
N ASP A 272 -9.89 1.20 -11.66
CA ASP A 272 -8.44 1.30 -11.78
C ASP A 272 -7.71 1.38 -10.43
N ILE A 273 -8.45 1.46 -9.31
CA ILE A 273 -7.88 1.63 -7.96
C ILE A 273 -8.05 0.34 -7.15
N VAL A 274 -6.94 -0.16 -6.60
CA VAL A 274 -6.91 -1.37 -5.76
C VAL A 274 -6.33 -1.02 -4.39
N PRO A 275 -7.14 -0.95 -3.32
CA PRO A 275 -6.64 -0.75 -1.96
C PRO A 275 -5.97 -2.01 -1.43
N ILE A 276 -4.88 -1.81 -0.65
CA ILE A 276 -4.12 -2.87 0.03
C ILE A 276 -4.10 -2.66 1.55
N PRO A 277 -5.26 -2.77 2.24
CA PRO A 277 -5.27 -2.66 3.69
C PRO A 277 -4.37 -3.72 4.32
N GLY A 278 -3.52 -3.29 5.26
CA GLY A 278 -2.65 -4.19 6.01
C GLY A 278 -3.34 -4.79 7.23
N THR A 279 -3.22 -6.09 7.40
CA THR A 279 -3.61 -6.77 8.64
C THR A 279 -2.79 -8.05 8.85
N LYS A 280 -2.62 -8.45 10.09
CA LYS A 280 -2.01 -9.73 10.51
C LYS A 280 -3.02 -10.64 11.23
N ARG A 281 -4.32 -10.32 11.14
CA ARG A 281 -5.39 -11.03 11.84
C ARG A 281 -6.52 -11.40 10.90
N VAL A 282 -6.90 -12.67 10.91
CA VAL A 282 -7.99 -13.22 10.09
C VAL A 282 -9.28 -12.40 10.24
N ARG A 283 -9.66 -12.05 11.46
CA ARG A 283 -10.87 -11.25 11.74
C ARG A 283 -10.91 -9.93 10.95
N TYR A 284 -9.80 -9.19 10.94
CA TYR A 284 -9.75 -7.91 10.23
C TYR A 284 -9.64 -8.08 8.71
N LEU A 285 -9.02 -9.16 8.25
CA LEU A 285 -9.02 -9.52 6.84
C LEU A 285 -10.44 -9.76 6.33
N GLU A 286 -11.21 -10.58 7.05
CA GLU A 286 -12.60 -10.87 6.71
C GLU A 286 -13.47 -9.61 6.74
N GLU A 287 -13.30 -8.75 7.76
CA GLU A 287 -13.95 -7.45 7.83
C GLU A 287 -13.62 -6.59 6.61
N ASN A 288 -12.34 -6.48 6.24
CA ASN A 288 -11.90 -5.71 5.08
C ASN A 288 -12.47 -6.28 3.77
N ALA A 289 -12.49 -7.60 3.60
CA ALA A 289 -13.03 -8.25 2.40
C ALA A 289 -14.52 -7.95 2.18
N HIS A 290 -15.31 -7.87 3.25
CA HIS A 290 -16.71 -7.51 3.17
C HIS A 290 -16.96 -6.05 2.74
N SER A 291 -15.94 -5.19 2.69
CA SER A 291 -16.08 -3.83 2.14
C SER A 291 -16.54 -3.80 0.68
N LEU A 292 -16.25 -4.87 -0.07
CA LEU A 292 -16.67 -5.04 -1.47
C LEU A 292 -18.21 -5.20 -1.64
N GLU A 293 -18.91 -5.53 -0.57
CA GLU A 293 -20.37 -5.67 -0.54
C GLU A 293 -21.06 -4.37 -0.12
N VAL A 294 -20.29 -3.36 0.32
CA VAL A 294 -20.84 -2.09 0.82
C VAL A 294 -21.06 -1.12 -0.33
N SER A 295 -22.31 -0.74 -0.56
CA SER A 295 -22.67 0.29 -1.51
C SER A 295 -22.86 1.63 -0.79
N LEU A 296 -22.17 2.68 -1.25
CA LEU A 296 -22.34 4.06 -0.80
C LEU A 296 -23.32 4.77 -1.74
N SER A 297 -24.38 5.36 -1.18
CA SER A 297 -25.29 6.20 -1.94
C SER A 297 -24.68 7.57 -2.25
N GLU A 298 -25.28 8.32 -3.16
CA GLU A 298 -24.87 9.70 -3.44
C GLU A 298 -24.91 10.58 -2.18
N ASP A 299 -25.90 10.38 -1.30
CA ASP A 299 -26.02 11.09 -0.02
C ASP A 299 -24.88 10.72 0.96
N ASP A 300 -24.49 9.44 1.02
CA ASP A 300 -23.32 9.00 1.81
C ASP A 300 -22.04 9.64 1.29
N LEU A 301 -21.84 9.61 -0.02
CA LEU A 301 -20.68 10.22 -0.65
C LEU A 301 -20.63 11.74 -0.41
N ALA A 302 -21.77 12.43 -0.52
CA ALA A 302 -21.84 13.86 -0.25
C ALA A 302 -21.50 14.19 1.22
N LYS A 303 -21.98 13.39 2.18
CA LYS A 303 -21.62 13.54 3.61
C LYS A 303 -20.13 13.32 3.84
N ILE A 304 -19.55 12.30 3.21
CA ILE A 304 -18.13 12.01 3.29
C ILE A 304 -17.32 13.17 2.70
N GLU A 305 -17.67 13.66 1.52
CA GLU A 305 -16.99 14.79 0.87
C GLU A 305 -17.04 16.06 1.74
N ALA A 306 -18.16 16.32 2.39
CA ALA A 306 -18.30 17.46 3.29
C ALA A 306 -17.43 17.32 4.56
N ALA A 307 -17.27 16.10 5.08
CA ALA A 307 -16.47 15.84 6.28
C ALA A 307 -14.97 15.75 5.99
N PHE A 308 -14.59 15.28 4.80
CA PHE A 308 -13.20 15.09 4.39
C PHE A 308 -12.83 15.92 3.13
N PRO A 309 -12.96 17.25 3.18
CA PRO A 309 -12.44 18.08 2.10
C PRO A 309 -10.93 17.89 1.95
N TYR A 310 -10.37 18.28 0.81
CA TYR A 310 -8.94 18.27 0.60
C TYR A 310 -8.19 18.94 1.76
N GLY A 311 -7.18 18.26 2.32
CA GLY A 311 -6.42 18.76 3.46
C GLY A 311 -7.13 18.68 4.82
N ALA A 312 -8.23 17.95 4.95
CA ALA A 312 -9.00 17.83 6.20
C ALA A 312 -8.18 17.29 7.38
N ALA A 313 -7.25 16.36 7.13
CA ALA A 313 -6.42 15.78 8.18
C ALA A 313 -5.39 16.78 8.69
N ALA A 314 -5.37 17.02 9.99
CA ALA A 314 -4.34 17.81 10.64
C ALA A 314 -3.03 17.02 10.74
N GLY A 315 -1.91 17.69 10.44
CA GLY A 315 -0.58 17.09 10.40
C GLY A 315 -0.22 16.41 9.06
N THR A 316 1.07 16.36 8.77
CA THR A 316 1.61 15.72 7.58
C THR A 316 1.57 14.19 7.67
N ARG A 317 1.63 13.49 6.53
CA ARG A 317 1.63 12.01 6.46
C ARG A 317 2.81 11.39 7.21
N TYR A 318 3.97 12.03 7.12
CA TYR A 318 5.22 11.60 7.74
C TYR A 318 5.86 12.77 8.47
N PRO A 319 6.80 12.52 9.41
CA PRO A 319 7.71 13.55 9.89
C PRO A 319 8.44 14.25 8.74
N GLU A 320 8.83 15.51 8.92
CA GLU A 320 9.40 16.37 7.87
C GLU A 320 10.57 15.71 7.13
N ALA A 321 11.48 15.07 7.86
CA ALA A 321 12.62 14.36 7.28
C ALA A 321 12.20 13.23 6.33
N SER A 322 11.10 12.55 6.62
CA SER A 322 10.58 11.45 5.79
C SER A 322 9.71 11.95 4.65
N MET A 323 9.15 13.16 4.74
CA MET A 323 8.41 13.79 3.64
C MET A 323 9.32 14.06 2.42
N ALA A 324 10.63 14.24 2.63
CA ALA A 324 11.59 14.41 1.55
C ALA A 324 11.73 13.14 0.66
N ALA A 325 11.33 11.97 1.15
CA ALA A 325 11.33 10.73 0.38
C ALA A 325 10.06 10.53 -0.48
N VAL A 326 9.09 11.45 -0.37
CA VAL A 326 7.91 11.50 -1.24
C VAL A 326 8.27 12.39 -2.43
N ASN A 327 8.33 11.80 -3.60
CA ASN A 327 8.60 12.52 -4.84
C ASN A 327 7.32 13.28 -5.25
N ARG A 328 7.38 14.61 -5.30
CA ARG A 328 6.25 15.50 -5.59
C ARG A 328 6.51 16.33 -6.83
#